data_43cf11e72cd7d218ad79b0b325607063
#
_entry.id   43cf11e72cd7d218ad79b0b325607063
#
_cell.length_a   1.000
_cell.length_b   1.000
_cell.length_c   1.000
_cell.angle_alpha   90.00
_cell.angle_beta   90.00
_cell.angle_gamma   90.00
#
_symmetry.space_group_name_H-M   'P 1'
#
loop_
_entity.id
_entity.type
_entity.pdbx_description
1 polymer ?
#
loop_
_entity_poly.entity_id
_entity_poly.type
_entity_poly.pdbx_seq_one_letter_code
_entity_poly.pdbx_strand_id
1 'polypeptide(L)'
;MMDHDILKVRMLGGFTLEYKGKELVLDRNIYSKTTQLLQLILLHTKGSGISKATLIEELYGRSEVENKNGSLNNTLFRLRKQLKSMGLPESNYINISAGMCQWDPEIKVYVDVCEFKEIIEAGRKEKRKQERNNIWLKAWTLYRGEFLPNMIGEDWAAVENVRCRDMYFMCVEELCHWLKTEEKFEELHQVAHGAADIYPFDDWQIWEI
;
A
#
# COMPACT_ATOMS: atom_id res chain seq x y z
N MET A 1 -16.62 -8.43 -17.26
CA MET A 1 -15.68 -9.45 -16.70
C MET A 1 -15.71 -9.23 -15.20
N MET A 2 -16.23 -10.21 -14.46
CA MET A 2 -16.61 -10.00 -13.05
C MET A 2 -15.37 -9.70 -12.17
N ASP A 3 -15.50 -8.67 -11.33
CA ASP A 3 -14.52 -8.12 -10.38
C ASP A 3 -14.16 -9.10 -9.22
N HIS A 4 -14.66 -10.33 -9.29
CA HIS A 4 -14.57 -11.32 -8.22
C HIS A 4 -13.26 -12.12 -8.19
N ASP A 5 -12.44 -12.09 -9.25
CA ASP A 5 -11.22 -12.88 -9.37
C ASP A 5 -9.95 -12.03 -9.18
N ILE A 6 -10.04 -10.95 -8.40
CA ILE A 6 -8.92 -10.06 -8.06
C ILE A 6 -8.59 -10.22 -6.58
N LEU A 7 -7.33 -10.46 -6.25
CA LEU A 7 -6.83 -10.35 -4.89
C LEU A 7 -6.75 -8.88 -4.50
N LYS A 8 -7.63 -8.44 -3.60
CA LYS A 8 -7.61 -7.08 -3.05
C LYS A 8 -6.72 -7.02 -1.82
N VAL A 9 -5.78 -6.11 -1.85
CA VAL A 9 -4.81 -5.90 -0.77
C VAL A 9 -4.96 -4.47 -0.27
N ARG A 10 -5.16 -4.33 1.03
CA ARG A 10 -5.10 -3.03 1.71
C ARG A 10 -3.82 -2.95 2.53
N MET A 11 -3.16 -1.81 2.43
CA MET A 11 -1.99 -1.44 3.21
C MET A 11 -2.13 -0.05 3.83
N LEU A 12 -3.12 0.74 3.40
CA LEU A 12 -3.48 2.04 3.96
C LEU A 12 -4.52 1.85 5.07
N GLY A 13 -4.14 2.17 6.32
CA GLY A 13 -4.94 1.95 7.52
C GLY A 13 -4.84 0.54 8.13
N GLY A 14 -3.94 -0.32 7.60
CA GLY A 14 -3.72 -1.68 8.09
C GLY A 14 -3.49 -2.68 6.96
N PHE A 15 -3.19 -3.94 7.31
CA PHE A 15 -2.96 -4.99 6.33
C PHE A 15 -4.13 -5.98 6.26
N THR A 16 -4.82 -6.02 5.13
CA THR A 16 -5.86 -7.02 4.87
C THR A 16 -5.77 -7.56 3.45
N LEU A 17 -6.18 -8.81 3.29
CA LEU A 17 -6.27 -9.53 2.02
C LEU A 17 -7.70 -9.98 1.81
N GLU A 18 -8.27 -9.73 0.63
CA GLU A 18 -9.61 -10.19 0.27
C GLU A 18 -9.58 -10.86 -1.11
N TYR A 19 -10.18 -12.04 -1.22
CA TYR A 19 -10.36 -12.73 -2.49
C TYR A 19 -11.76 -13.32 -2.57
N LYS A 20 -12.48 -13.04 -3.68
CA LYS A 20 -13.87 -13.48 -3.90
C LYS A 20 -14.82 -13.08 -2.76
N GLY A 21 -14.63 -11.88 -2.20
CA GLY A 21 -15.46 -11.37 -1.10
C GLY A 21 -15.19 -12.02 0.26
N LYS A 22 -14.11 -12.81 0.38
CA LYS A 22 -13.69 -13.42 1.62
C LYS A 22 -12.37 -12.84 2.09
N GLU A 23 -12.30 -12.45 3.34
CA GLU A 23 -11.04 -12.07 3.96
C GLU A 23 -10.13 -13.29 4.11
N LEU A 24 -8.87 -13.11 3.75
CA LEU A 24 -7.84 -14.13 3.81
C LEU A 24 -6.86 -13.82 4.94
N VAL A 25 -6.56 -14.79 5.77
CA VAL A 25 -5.58 -14.67 6.86
C VAL A 25 -4.34 -15.47 6.49
N LEU A 26 -3.23 -14.77 6.21
CA LEU A 26 -1.95 -15.41 5.87
C LEU A 26 -1.28 -16.01 7.10
N ASP A 27 -1.19 -15.24 8.19
CA ASP A 27 -0.57 -15.63 9.44
C ASP A 27 -1.29 -14.89 10.60
N ARG A 28 -1.36 -15.51 11.77
CA ARG A 28 -1.85 -14.84 12.99
C ARG A 28 -0.88 -13.77 13.48
N ASN A 29 0.41 -13.95 13.17
CA ASN A 29 1.45 -12.96 13.47
C ASN A 29 1.70 -12.06 12.24
N ILE A 30 1.15 -10.86 12.28
CA ILE A 30 1.35 -9.84 11.23
C ILE A 30 2.81 -9.40 11.08
N TYR A 31 3.64 -9.61 12.10
CA TYR A 31 5.08 -9.30 12.10
C TYR A 31 5.94 -10.45 11.55
N SER A 32 5.35 -11.57 11.16
CA SER A 32 6.11 -12.70 10.65
C SER A 32 6.88 -12.31 9.39
N LYS A 33 8.09 -12.86 9.22
CA LYS A 33 8.89 -12.60 8.00
C LYS A 33 8.19 -13.07 6.73
N THR A 34 7.23 -13.99 6.83
CA THR A 34 6.39 -14.43 5.71
C THR A 34 5.39 -13.32 5.31
N THR A 35 4.76 -12.67 6.29
CA THR A 35 3.85 -11.53 6.04
C THR A 35 4.62 -10.34 5.49
N GLN A 36 5.75 -9.98 6.08
CA GLN A 36 6.61 -8.90 5.58
C GLN A 36 7.07 -9.15 4.14
N LEU A 37 7.48 -10.39 3.82
CA LEU A 37 7.87 -10.78 2.47
C LEU A 37 6.74 -10.58 1.47
N LEU A 38 5.50 -10.97 1.81
CA LEU A 38 4.34 -10.74 0.95
C LEU A 38 4.08 -9.26 0.75
N GLN A 39 4.10 -8.46 1.82
CA GLN A 39 3.91 -7.00 1.76
C GLN A 39 4.93 -6.34 0.83
N LEU A 40 6.22 -6.68 0.98
CA LEU A 40 7.29 -6.15 0.12
C LEU A 40 7.11 -6.54 -1.36
N ILE A 41 6.75 -7.80 -1.65
CA ILE A 41 6.50 -8.23 -3.03
C ILE A 41 5.29 -7.52 -3.62
N LEU A 42 4.19 -7.39 -2.86
CA LEU A 42 2.97 -6.74 -3.33
C LEU A 42 3.15 -5.22 -3.52
N LEU A 43 3.96 -4.57 -2.70
CA LEU A 43 4.32 -3.17 -2.87
C LEU A 43 5.04 -2.89 -4.21
N HIS A 44 5.71 -3.91 -4.79
CA HIS A 44 6.48 -3.82 -6.02
C HIS A 44 5.80 -4.54 -7.21
N THR A 45 4.48 -4.73 -7.18
CA THR A 45 3.74 -5.37 -8.28
C THR A 45 3.70 -4.56 -9.56
N LYS A 46 3.82 -3.24 -9.44
CA LYS A 46 3.86 -2.30 -10.57
C LYS A 46 5.32 -2.06 -11.00
N GLY A 47 5.92 -3.00 -11.73
CA GLY A 47 7.28 -2.81 -12.20
C GLY A 47 8.07 -4.12 -12.36
N SER A 48 9.39 -4.03 -12.23
CA SER A 48 10.29 -5.18 -12.38
C SER A 48 10.34 -6.10 -11.14
N GLY A 49 9.51 -5.85 -10.12
CA GLY A 49 9.55 -6.55 -8.85
C GLY A 49 10.62 -6.01 -7.90
N ILE A 50 11.02 -6.83 -6.93
CA ILE A 50 12.03 -6.49 -5.91
C ILE A 50 13.19 -7.47 -5.95
N SER A 51 14.43 -6.99 -5.80
CA SER A 51 15.60 -7.86 -5.83
C SER A 51 15.70 -8.75 -4.58
N LYS A 52 16.26 -9.95 -4.75
CA LYS A 52 16.58 -10.82 -3.59
C LYS A 52 17.53 -10.13 -2.61
N ALA A 53 18.47 -9.34 -3.09
CA ALA A 53 19.40 -8.60 -2.24
C ALA A 53 18.65 -7.60 -1.36
N THR A 54 17.73 -6.83 -1.94
CA THR A 54 16.87 -5.91 -1.18
C THR A 54 15.99 -6.67 -0.17
N LEU A 55 15.36 -7.78 -0.58
CA LEU A 55 14.55 -8.59 0.33
C LEU A 55 15.36 -9.15 1.51
N ILE A 56 16.62 -9.55 1.27
CA ILE A 56 17.51 -10.02 2.32
C ILE A 56 17.85 -8.89 3.28
N GLU A 57 18.16 -7.70 2.77
CA GLU A 57 18.49 -6.55 3.59
C GLU A 57 17.29 -6.13 4.45
N GLU A 58 16.12 -5.96 3.86
CA GLU A 58 14.92 -5.52 4.57
C GLU A 58 14.41 -6.54 5.60
N LEU A 59 14.48 -7.84 5.29
CA LEU A 59 13.94 -8.85 6.18
C LEU A 59 14.95 -9.35 7.22
N TYR A 60 16.24 -9.36 6.89
CA TYR A 60 17.28 -10.02 7.67
C TYR A 60 18.52 -9.15 7.92
N GLY A 61 18.56 -7.90 7.44
CA GLY A 61 19.71 -7.00 7.58
C GLY A 61 20.17 -6.88 9.02
N ARG A 62 19.22 -6.68 9.94
CA ARG A 62 19.44 -6.54 11.39
C ARG A 62 19.53 -7.88 12.16
N SER A 63 19.37 -9.02 11.49
CA SER A 63 19.38 -10.32 12.16
C SER A 63 20.78 -10.93 12.18
N GLU A 64 21.08 -11.70 13.24
CA GLU A 64 22.33 -12.47 13.40
C GLU A 64 22.34 -13.77 12.60
N VAL A 65 21.39 -13.95 11.68
CA VAL A 65 21.29 -15.17 10.86
C VAL A 65 22.45 -15.26 9.89
N GLU A 66 23.30 -16.29 10.04
CA GLU A 66 24.48 -16.48 9.20
C GLU A 66 24.10 -16.72 7.72
N ASN A 67 23.11 -17.56 7.44
CA ASN A 67 22.66 -17.88 6.08
C ASN A 67 21.38 -17.14 5.70
N LYS A 68 21.49 -15.83 5.45
CA LYS A 68 20.34 -14.98 5.06
C LYS A 68 19.68 -15.41 3.75
N ASN A 69 20.46 -15.92 2.77
CA ASN A 69 19.93 -16.47 1.52
C ASN A 69 19.06 -17.72 1.75
N GLY A 70 19.54 -18.65 2.56
CA GLY A 70 18.77 -19.84 2.95
C GLY A 70 17.47 -19.45 3.67
N SER A 71 17.54 -18.48 4.57
CA SER A 71 16.38 -17.96 5.31
C SER A 71 15.33 -17.34 4.37
N LEU A 72 15.74 -16.53 3.39
CA LEU A 72 14.84 -15.98 2.38
C LEU A 72 14.18 -17.11 1.55
N ASN A 73 14.95 -18.09 1.09
CA ASN A 73 14.41 -19.21 0.31
C ASN A 73 13.39 -20.03 1.13
N ASN A 74 13.64 -20.26 2.41
CA ASN A 74 12.70 -20.93 3.31
C ASN A 74 11.43 -20.10 3.51
N THR A 75 11.54 -18.79 3.63
CA THR A 75 10.39 -17.90 3.78
C THR A 75 9.58 -17.82 2.49
N LEU A 76 10.21 -17.76 1.32
CA LEU A 76 9.54 -17.88 0.02
C LEU A 76 8.77 -19.20 -0.13
N PHE A 77 9.38 -20.32 0.29
CA PHE A 77 8.70 -21.61 0.27
C PHE A 77 7.47 -21.64 1.17
N ARG A 78 7.60 -21.13 2.40
CA ARG A 78 6.47 -21.03 3.35
C ARG A 78 5.36 -20.13 2.81
N LEU A 79 5.70 -18.97 2.25
CA LEU A 79 4.75 -18.03 1.67
C LEU A 79 3.96 -18.70 0.54
N ARG A 80 4.62 -19.36 -0.42
CA ARG A 80 3.93 -20.05 -1.51
C ARG A 80 2.97 -21.14 -0.98
N LYS A 81 3.40 -21.91 0.02
CA LYS A 81 2.56 -22.93 0.66
C LYS A 81 1.32 -22.33 1.31
N GLN A 82 1.47 -21.20 2.02
CA GLN A 82 0.35 -20.50 2.65
C GLN A 82 -0.62 -19.94 1.59
N LEU A 83 -0.13 -19.25 0.57
CA LEU A 83 -0.95 -18.70 -0.52
C LEU A 83 -1.77 -19.79 -1.21
N LYS A 84 -1.16 -20.96 -1.47
CA LYS A 84 -1.87 -22.11 -2.03
C LYS A 84 -2.99 -22.59 -1.11
N SER A 85 -2.80 -22.58 0.20
CA SER A 85 -3.82 -23.02 1.16
C SER A 85 -4.97 -22.01 1.36
N MET A 86 -4.83 -20.77 0.90
CA MET A 86 -5.82 -19.70 1.06
C MET A 86 -6.92 -19.73 -0.03
N GLY A 87 -6.85 -20.65 -0.98
CA GLY A 87 -7.86 -20.78 -2.04
C GLY A 87 -7.67 -19.82 -3.21
N LEU A 88 -6.49 -19.23 -3.35
CA LEU A 88 -6.10 -18.51 -4.56
C LEU A 88 -5.92 -19.46 -5.74
N PRO A 89 -6.01 -19.00 -7.00
CA PRO A 89 -5.75 -19.82 -8.18
C PRO A 89 -4.39 -20.51 -8.08
N GLU A 90 -4.28 -21.71 -8.63
CA GLU A 90 -3.03 -22.45 -8.62
C GLU A 90 -1.97 -21.75 -9.48
N SER A 91 -0.84 -21.39 -8.88
CA SER A 91 0.24 -20.65 -9.51
C SER A 91 1.52 -20.81 -8.70
N ASN A 92 2.63 -20.31 -9.24
CA ASN A 92 3.87 -20.14 -8.47
C ASN A 92 3.81 -18.95 -7.50
N TYR A 93 2.82 -18.06 -7.62
CA TYR A 93 2.60 -16.84 -6.86
C TYR A 93 3.75 -15.83 -6.92
N ILE A 94 4.99 -16.28 -6.87
CA ILE A 94 6.19 -15.46 -6.89
C ILE A 94 7.17 -16.04 -7.90
N ASN A 95 7.34 -15.33 -9.01
CA ASN A 95 8.28 -15.67 -10.05
C ASN A 95 9.65 -15.11 -9.71
N ILE A 96 10.70 -15.92 -9.89
CA ILE A 96 12.08 -15.52 -9.61
C ILE A 96 12.87 -15.65 -10.91
N SER A 97 13.35 -14.52 -11.41
CA SER A 97 14.17 -14.46 -12.62
C SER A 97 15.26 -13.41 -12.47
N ALA A 98 16.48 -13.71 -12.88
CA ALA A 98 17.64 -12.81 -12.80
C ALA A 98 17.82 -12.13 -11.42
N GLY A 99 17.53 -12.84 -10.34
CA GLY A 99 17.64 -12.32 -8.97
C GLY A 99 16.49 -11.41 -8.52
N MET A 100 15.49 -11.17 -9.38
CA MET A 100 14.29 -10.42 -9.06
C MET A 100 13.16 -11.35 -8.64
N CYS A 101 12.39 -10.93 -7.64
CA CYS A 101 11.16 -11.57 -7.17
C CYS A 101 9.97 -10.72 -7.61
N GLN A 102 9.04 -11.33 -8.33
CA GLN A 102 7.85 -10.65 -8.86
C GLN A 102 6.60 -11.44 -8.49
N TRP A 103 5.50 -10.72 -8.23
CA TRP A 103 4.19 -11.34 -8.15
C TRP A 103 3.82 -11.97 -9.50
N ASP A 104 3.21 -13.15 -9.48
CA ASP A 104 2.79 -13.84 -10.69
C ASP A 104 1.69 -13.05 -11.41
N PRO A 105 1.91 -12.56 -12.65
CA PRO A 105 0.93 -11.77 -13.39
C PRO A 105 -0.36 -12.52 -13.73
N GLU A 106 -0.36 -13.86 -13.68
CA GLU A 106 -1.57 -14.67 -13.87
C GLU A 106 -2.58 -14.45 -12.71
N ILE A 107 -2.11 -14.02 -11.54
CA ILE A 107 -2.97 -13.70 -10.41
C ILE A 107 -3.16 -12.19 -10.35
N LYS A 108 -4.34 -11.74 -10.80
CA LYS A 108 -4.69 -10.32 -10.73
C LYS A 108 -4.71 -9.85 -9.29
N VAL A 109 -4.03 -8.75 -9.03
CA VAL A 109 -3.96 -8.14 -7.72
C VAL A 109 -4.25 -6.65 -7.81
N TYR A 110 -5.01 -6.15 -6.85
CA TYR A 110 -5.21 -4.73 -6.59
C TYR A 110 -4.58 -4.40 -5.24
N VAL A 111 -3.68 -3.43 -5.21
CA VAL A 111 -2.99 -2.98 -3.99
C VAL A 111 -3.28 -1.49 -3.82
N ASP A 112 -4.00 -1.14 -2.76
CA ASP A 112 -4.51 0.22 -2.53
C ASP A 112 -3.41 1.29 -2.51
N VAL A 113 -2.28 1.04 -1.85
CA VAL A 113 -1.15 1.98 -1.81
C VAL A 113 -0.51 2.18 -3.19
N CYS A 114 -0.48 1.16 -4.04
CA CYS A 114 0.03 1.29 -5.41
C CYS A 114 -0.93 2.14 -6.25
N GLU A 115 -2.22 1.90 -6.13
CA GLU A 115 -3.27 2.70 -6.77
C GLU A 115 -3.25 4.15 -6.30
N PHE A 116 -3.13 4.38 -4.98
CA PHE A 116 -2.99 5.72 -4.40
C PHE A 116 -1.83 6.49 -5.04
N LYS A 117 -0.66 5.90 -5.14
CA LYS A 117 0.51 6.52 -5.76
C LYS A 117 0.29 6.84 -7.25
N GLU A 118 -0.34 5.94 -8.00
CA GLU A 118 -0.68 6.17 -9.41
C GLU A 118 -1.67 7.32 -9.56
N ILE A 119 -2.68 7.40 -8.70
CA ILE A 119 -3.65 8.51 -8.69
C ILE A 119 -2.95 9.83 -8.38
N ILE A 120 -2.07 9.87 -7.38
CA ILE A 120 -1.28 11.07 -7.05
C ILE A 120 -0.42 11.51 -8.25
N GLU A 121 0.29 10.59 -8.89
CA GLU A 121 1.11 10.92 -10.07
C GLU A 121 0.27 11.37 -11.27
N ALA A 122 -0.93 10.81 -11.45
CA ALA A 122 -1.86 11.27 -12.48
C ALA A 122 -2.35 12.70 -12.19
N GLY A 123 -2.69 13.01 -10.94
CA GLY A 123 -3.12 14.34 -10.52
C GLY A 123 -2.03 15.41 -10.72
N ARG A 124 -0.78 15.08 -10.41
CA ARG A 124 0.37 15.98 -10.64
C ARG A 124 0.59 16.33 -12.11
N LYS A 125 0.23 15.42 -13.03
CA LYS A 125 0.39 15.60 -14.49
C LYS A 125 -0.82 16.27 -15.14
N GLU A 126 -2.01 16.21 -14.49
CA GLU A 126 -3.23 16.77 -15.05
C GLU A 126 -3.21 18.29 -14.99
N LYS A 127 -3.40 18.95 -16.15
CA LYS A 127 -3.38 20.41 -16.29
C LYS A 127 -4.75 21.04 -16.14
N ARG A 128 -5.81 20.29 -16.41
CA ARG A 128 -7.19 20.79 -16.33
C ARG A 128 -7.63 20.76 -14.87
N LYS A 129 -7.91 21.93 -14.31
CA LYS A 129 -8.20 22.13 -12.87
C LYS A 129 -9.29 21.19 -12.36
N GLN A 130 -10.42 21.10 -13.09
CA GLN A 130 -11.56 20.28 -12.66
C GLN A 130 -11.22 18.77 -12.60
N GLU A 131 -10.56 18.24 -13.64
CA GLU A 131 -10.16 16.84 -13.67
C GLU A 131 -9.12 16.52 -12.60
N ARG A 132 -8.17 17.44 -12.38
CA ARG A 132 -7.18 17.29 -11.32
C ARG A 132 -7.83 17.21 -9.95
N ASN A 133 -8.80 18.05 -9.66
CA ASN A 133 -9.53 18.04 -8.39
C ASN A 133 -10.35 16.74 -8.21
N ASN A 134 -10.94 16.22 -9.28
CA ASN A 134 -11.61 14.92 -9.25
C ASN A 134 -10.63 13.77 -8.96
N ILE A 135 -9.39 13.87 -9.44
CA ILE A 135 -8.33 12.90 -9.15
C ILE A 135 -7.92 13.00 -7.68
N TRP A 136 -7.77 14.22 -7.12
CA TRP A 136 -7.47 14.42 -5.71
C TRP A 136 -8.57 13.87 -4.79
N LEU A 137 -9.84 14.06 -5.13
CA LEU A 137 -10.95 13.46 -4.38
C LEU A 137 -10.88 11.93 -4.34
N LYS A 138 -10.49 11.29 -5.45
CA LYS A 138 -10.29 9.83 -5.48
C LYS A 138 -9.13 9.42 -4.58
N ALA A 139 -8.00 10.14 -4.62
CA ALA A 139 -6.85 9.87 -3.76
C ALA A 139 -7.21 9.99 -2.28
N TRP A 140 -7.89 11.08 -1.90
CA TRP A 140 -8.37 11.31 -0.54
C TRP A 140 -9.32 10.21 -0.05
N THR A 141 -10.28 9.81 -0.87
CA THR A 141 -11.23 8.72 -0.54
C THR A 141 -10.56 7.38 -0.37
N LEU A 142 -9.46 7.12 -1.11
CA LEU A 142 -8.72 5.88 -1.05
C LEU A 142 -7.83 5.78 0.19
N TYR A 143 -7.32 6.91 0.67
CA TYR A 143 -6.42 6.96 1.82
C TYR A 143 -7.21 6.85 3.12
N ARG A 144 -7.17 5.67 3.76
CA ARG A 144 -7.97 5.34 4.96
C ARG A 144 -7.19 5.37 6.27
N GLY A 145 -5.92 5.72 6.22
CA GLY A 145 -5.02 5.75 7.35
C GLY A 145 -3.58 5.51 6.94
N GLU A 146 -2.69 5.55 7.90
CA GLU A 146 -1.26 5.36 7.69
C GLU A 146 -0.91 4.05 6.97
N PHE A 147 0.17 4.09 6.19
CA PHE A 147 0.70 2.89 5.56
C PHE A 147 1.22 1.92 6.61
N LEU A 148 0.64 0.72 6.66
CA LEU A 148 1.02 -0.38 7.55
C LEU A 148 1.35 0.11 8.98
N PRO A 149 0.41 0.72 9.72
CA PRO A 149 0.69 1.41 11.00
C PRO A 149 1.37 0.50 12.04
N ASN A 150 1.13 -0.80 11.96
CA ASN A 150 1.74 -1.78 12.86
C ASN A 150 3.19 -2.14 12.48
N MET A 151 3.70 -1.65 11.32
CA MET A 151 5.02 -2.00 10.78
C MET A 151 6.03 -0.85 10.86
N ILE A 152 5.72 0.23 11.58
CA ILE A 152 6.57 1.44 11.71
C ILE A 152 7.97 1.12 12.26
N GLY A 153 8.13 0.03 13.02
CA GLY A 153 9.44 -0.44 13.51
C GLY A 153 10.36 -1.05 12.45
N GLU A 154 9.85 -1.34 11.25
CA GLU A 154 10.62 -1.84 10.12
C GLU A 154 11.00 -0.66 9.21
N ASP A 155 12.28 -0.48 8.90
CA ASP A 155 12.77 0.72 8.18
C ASP A 155 12.07 0.94 6.84
N TRP A 156 11.89 -0.13 6.06
CA TRP A 156 11.20 -0.05 4.77
C TRP A 156 9.76 0.46 4.88
N ALA A 157 9.05 0.05 5.94
CA ALA A 157 7.68 0.47 6.16
C ALA A 157 7.60 1.92 6.66
N ALA A 158 8.53 2.32 7.54
CA ALA A 158 8.62 3.68 8.04
C ALA A 158 8.91 4.68 6.91
N VAL A 159 9.85 4.38 6.02
CA VAL A 159 10.16 5.23 4.85
C VAL A 159 8.96 5.35 3.93
N GLU A 160 8.26 4.25 3.68
CA GLU A 160 7.09 4.25 2.82
C GLU A 160 5.90 4.97 3.45
N ASN A 161 5.73 4.86 4.78
CA ASN A 161 4.70 5.60 5.51
C ASN A 161 4.90 7.11 5.38
N VAL A 162 6.13 7.62 5.57
CA VAL A 162 6.44 9.05 5.37
C VAL A 162 6.09 9.50 3.95
N ARG A 163 6.47 8.73 2.93
CA ARG A 163 6.14 9.06 1.53
C ARG A 163 4.63 9.13 1.29
N CYS A 164 3.88 8.16 1.79
CA CYS A 164 2.43 8.13 1.64
C CYS A 164 1.76 9.29 2.37
N ARG A 165 2.24 9.64 3.58
CA ARG A 165 1.77 10.78 4.36
C ARG A 165 1.99 12.09 3.61
N ASP A 166 3.19 12.32 3.10
CA ASP A 166 3.52 13.56 2.37
C ASP A 166 2.66 13.72 1.11
N MET A 167 2.41 12.62 0.38
CA MET A 167 1.49 12.61 -0.77
C MET A 167 0.06 12.90 -0.35
N TYR A 168 -0.39 12.35 0.77
CA TYR A 168 -1.74 12.59 1.29
C TYR A 168 -1.92 14.05 1.73
N PHE A 169 -0.95 14.61 2.45
CA PHE A 169 -0.99 16.01 2.89
C PHE A 169 -1.07 16.96 1.71
N MET A 170 -0.21 16.79 0.71
CA MET A 170 -0.30 17.57 -0.53
C MET A 170 -1.70 17.46 -1.18
N CYS A 171 -2.27 16.28 -1.22
CA CYS A 171 -3.60 16.05 -1.79
C CYS A 171 -4.69 16.80 -1.01
N VAL A 172 -4.65 16.74 0.33
CA VAL A 172 -5.60 17.43 1.21
C VAL A 172 -5.48 18.95 1.07
N GLU A 173 -4.27 19.50 1.09
CA GLU A 173 -4.02 20.92 0.90
C GLU A 173 -4.58 21.44 -0.42
N GLU A 174 -4.33 20.76 -1.53
CA GLU A 174 -4.84 21.10 -2.86
C GLU A 174 -6.38 21.07 -2.89
N LEU A 175 -6.99 20.05 -2.26
CA LEU A 175 -8.45 19.94 -2.15
C LEU A 175 -9.04 21.07 -1.30
N CYS A 176 -8.49 21.32 -0.13
CA CYS A 176 -8.96 22.38 0.76
C CYS A 176 -8.87 23.75 0.09
N HIS A 177 -7.75 24.03 -0.59
CA HIS A 177 -7.60 25.27 -1.35
C HIS A 177 -8.66 25.43 -2.46
N TRP A 178 -8.89 24.35 -3.21
CA TRP A 178 -9.92 24.34 -4.25
C TRP A 178 -11.32 24.54 -3.68
N LEU A 179 -11.70 23.76 -2.67
CA LEU A 179 -13.04 23.81 -2.07
C LEU A 179 -13.34 25.19 -1.45
N LYS A 180 -12.33 25.81 -0.82
CA LYS A 180 -12.43 27.18 -0.30
C LYS A 180 -12.66 28.20 -1.43
N THR A 181 -11.97 28.06 -2.56
CA THR A 181 -12.13 28.95 -3.72
C THR A 181 -13.51 28.82 -4.38
N GLU A 182 -14.10 27.64 -4.35
CA GLU A 182 -15.44 27.34 -4.87
C GLU A 182 -16.56 27.57 -3.84
N GLU A 183 -16.22 28.09 -2.65
CA GLU A 183 -17.14 28.35 -1.52
C GLU A 183 -17.90 27.09 -1.05
N LYS A 184 -17.29 25.90 -1.21
CA LYS A 184 -17.83 24.60 -0.82
C LYS A 184 -17.41 24.23 0.60
N PHE A 185 -17.93 24.96 1.55
CA PHE A 185 -17.47 24.89 2.96
C PHE A 185 -17.83 23.58 3.66
N GLU A 186 -18.93 22.93 3.29
CA GLU A 186 -19.30 21.61 3.85
C GLU A 186 -18.32 20.51 3.44
N GLU A 187 -17.97 20.45 2.13
CA GLU A 187 -16.99 19.50 1.62
C GLU A 187 -15.58 19.82 2.14
N LEU A 188 -15.24 21.10 2.28
CA LEU A 188 -13.97 21.53 2.90
C LEU A 188 -13.86 21.00 4.33
N HIS A 189 -14.91 21.18 5.14
CA HIS A 189 -14.94 20.67 6.51
C HIS A 189 -14.79 19.13 6.54
N GLN A 190 -15.46 18.41 5.65
CA GLN A 190 -15.35 16.96 5.56
C GLN A 190 -13.92 16.51 5.23
N VAL A 191 -13.24 17.20 4.30
CA VAL A 191 -11.86 16.87 3.89
C VAL A 191 -10.90 17.16 5.04
N ALA A 192 -10.99 18.31 5.68
CA ALA A 192 -10.13 18.70 6.79
C ALA A 192 -10.34 17.79 8.02
N HIS A 193 -11.60 17.53 8.37
CA HIS A 193 -11.93 16.63 9.48
C HIS A 193 -11.45 15.19 9.24
N GLY A 194 -11.65 14.67 8.02
CA GLY A 194 -11.15 13.35 7.65
C GLY A 194 -9.62 13.23 7.72
N ALA A 195 -8.89 14.33 7.44
CA ALA A 195 -7.45 14.38 7.63
C ALA A 195 -7.06 14.43 9.12
N ALA A 196 -7.79 15.21 9.92
CA ALA A 196 -7.58 15.30 11.37
C ALA A 196 -7.87 13.97 12.09
N ASP A 197 -8.82 13.17 11.63
CA ASP A 197 -9.09 11.85 12.16
C ASP A 197 -7.91 10.88 12.00
N ILE A 198 -7.15 11.02 10.90
CA ILE A 198 -5.98 10.20 10.63
C ILE A 198 -4.72 10.77 11.31
N TYR A 199 -4.59 12.09 11.31
CA TYR A 199 -3.43 12.84 11.80
C TYR A 199 -3.85 13.96 12.75
N PRO A 200 -4.27 13.64 13.98
CA PRO A 200 -4.87 14.61 14.90
C PRO A 200 -3.90 15.66 15.47
N PHE A 201 -2.60 15.48 15.28
CA PHE A 201 -1.57 16.39 15.78
C PHE A 201 -1.03 17.35 14.70
N ASP A 202 -1.56 17.29 13.48
CA ASP A 202 -1.21 18.20 12.41
C ASP A 202 -2.21 19.37 12.33
N ASP A 203 -1.77 20.53 11.85
CA ASP A 203 -2.51 21.80 11.89
C ASP A 203 -3.64 21.88 10.84
N TRP A 204 -4.54 20.90 10.80
CA TRP A 204 -5.71 20.89 9.89
C TRP A 204 -6.75 21.96 10.23
N GLN A 205 -6.72 22.49 11.47
CA GLN A 205 -7.65 23.50 11.97
C GLN A 205 -7.58 24.82 11.18
N ILE A 206 -6.48 25.10 10.50
CA ILE A 206 -6.36 26.28 9.62
C ILE A 206 -7.33 26.26 8.44
N TRP A 207 -7.92 25.11 8.14
CA TRP A 207 -8.89 24.93 7.06
C TRP A 207 -10.36 24.95 7.54
N GLU A 208 -10.58 24.95 8.85
CA GLU A 208 -11.93 24.94 9.46
C GLU A 208 -12.58 26.34 9.55
N ILE A 209 -12.06 27.37 8.86
CA ILE A 209 -12.56 28.74 8.92
C ILE A 209 -13.52 29.04 7.78
#